data_2fb5f889bb794cd77c32b033a1636bfe
#
_entry.id   2fb5f889bb794cd77c32b033a1636bfe
#
_cell.length_a   1.000
_cell.length_b   1.000
_cell.length_c   1.000
_cell.angle_alpha   90.00
_cell.angle_beta   90.00
_cell.angle_gamma   90.00
#
_symmetry.space_group_name_H-M   'P 1'
#
loop_
_entity.id
_entity.type
_entity.pdbx_description
1 polymer ?
#
loop_
_entity_poly.entity_id
_entity_poly.type
_entity_poly.pdbx_seq_one_letter_code
_entity_poly.pdbx_strand_id
1 'polypeptide(L)' 'MKNMTDKDQVNKLFKQFKNKNVTVELRDNNQCEGKVIAVDNYLNLVLENENGIETIKGGNVIFVSLKE' A
#
# COMPACT_ATOMS: atom_id res chain seq x y z
N MET A 1 -9.83 0.60 -26.66
CA MET A 1 -9.74 0.11 -25.86
C MET A 1 -9.73 0.67 -24.79
N LYS A 2 -10.00 0.55 -24.19
CA LYS A 2 -9.83 0.99 -23.25
C LYS A 2 -9.15 0.55 -22.58
N ASN A 3 -8.86 0.86 -22.44
CA ASN A 3 -8.02 0.37 -21.78
C ASN A 3 -8.34 0.24 -20.47
N MET A 4 -8.04 -0.80 -19.93
CA MET A 4 -8.07 -0.94 -18.59
C MET A 4 -7.34 0.16 -18.06
N THR A 5 -7.85 0.82 -17.16
CA THR A 5 -7.14 1.90 -16.61
C THR A 5 -6.04 1.38 -15.74
N ASP A 6 -4.95 2.09 -15.74
CA ASP A 6 -3.84 1.77 -14.89
C ASP A 6 -4.28 1.73 -13.43
N LYS A 7 -5.20 2.57 -13.09
CA LYS A 7 -5.70 2.66 -11.74
C LYS A 7 -6.33 1.36 -11.28
N ASP A 8 -7.12 0.73 -12.15
CA ASP A 8 -7.76 -0.52 -11.78
C ASP A 8 -6.75 -1.63 -11.60
N GLN A 9 -5.74 -1.66 -12.45
CA GLN A 9 -4.71 -2.67 -12.31
C GLN A 9 -3.89 -2.48 -11.05
N VAL A 10 -3.57 -1.24 -10.74
CA VAL A 10 -2.78 -0.97 -9.56
C VAL A 10 -3.56 -1.32 -8.31
N ASN A 11 -4.86 -1.04 -8.31
CA ASN A 11 -5.69 -1.41 -7.17
C ASN A 11 -5.70 -2.92 -6.97
N LYS A 12 -5.77 -3.68 -8.05
CA LYS A 12 -5.73 -5.12 -7.93
C LYS A 12 -4.42 -5.61 -7.35
N LEU A 13 -3.31 -5.01 -7.80
CA LEU A 13 -2.01 -5.41 -7.29
C LEU A 13 -1.90 -5.10 -5.80
N PHE A 14 -2.36 -3.94 -5.40
CA PHE A 14 -2.27 -3.56 -4.01
C PHE A 14 -3.17 -4.43 -3.13
N LYS A 15 -4.30 -4.86 -3.66
CA LYS A 15 -5.19 -5.73 -2.91
C LYS A 15 -4.58 -7.08 -2.62
N GLN A 16 -3.63 -7.49 -3.44
CA GLN A 16 -2.93 -8.75 -3.19
C GLN A 16 -2.09 -8.69 -1.93
N PHE A 17 -1.75 -7.50 -1.47
CA PHE A 17 -0.97 -7.34 -0.25
C PHE A 17 -1.85 -7.38 1.00
N LYS A 18 -3.16 -7.38 0.84
CA LYS A 18 -4.04 -7.35 2.00
C LYS A 18 -3.76 -8.54 2.91
N ASN A 19 -3.68 -8.26 4.18
CA ASN A 19 -3.38 -9.26 5.22
C ASN A 19 -1.96 -9.78 5.16
N LYS A 20 -1.09 -9.10 4.44
CA LYS A 20 0.32 -9.48 4.36
C LYS A 20 1.18 -8.40 4.96
N ASN A 21 2.32 -8.80 5.48
CA ASN A 21 3.28 -7.84 6.02
C ASN A 21 4.09 -7.27 4.87
N VAL A 22 4.21 -5.97 4.87
CA VAL A 22 4.88 -5.26 3.78
C VAL A 22 5.81 -4.20 4.33
N THR A 23 6.73 -3.77 3.49
CA THR A 23 7.54 -2.59 3.70
C THR A 23 7.13 -1.59 2.64
N VAL A 24 6.80 -0.39 3.06
CA VAL A 24 6.36 0.67 2.16
C VAL A 24 7.43 1.75 2.12
N GLU A 25 7.92 2.05 0.93
CA GLU A 25 8.86 3.15 0.73
C GLU A 25 8.09 4.43 0.46
N LEU A 26 8.45 5.48 1.15
CA LEU A 26 7.78 6.77 1.03
C LEU A 26 8.69 7.78 0.37
N ARG A 27 8.09 8.85 -0.12
CA ARG A 27 8.80 9.85 -0.92
C ARG A 27 9.92 10.58 -0.17
N ASP A 28 9.80 10.71 1.12
CA ASP A 28 10.78 11.47 1.89
C ASP A 28 11.84 10.57 2.51
N ASN A 29 12.13 9.46 1.85
CA ASN A 29 13.12 8.49 2.28
C ASN A 29 12.76 7.77 3.56
N ASN A 30 11.51 7.83 3.94
CA ASN A 30 11.03 7.09 5.09
C ASN A 30 10.49 5.75 4.64
N GLN A 31 10.39 4.85 5.59
CA GLN A 31 9.78 3.55 5.37
C GLN A 31 8.77 3.28 6.47
N CYS A 32 7.73 2.56 6.11
CA CYS A 32 6.76 2.07 7.08
C CYS A 32 6.61 0.58 6.87
N GLU A 33 6.45 -0.14 7.96
CA GLU A 33 6.23 -1.58 7.89
C GLU A 33 4.97 -1.92 8.65
N GLY A 34 4.28 -2.95 8.17
CA GLY A 34 3.10 -3.40 8.87
C GLY A 34 2.30 -4.34 8.01
N LYS A 35 1.19 -4.77 8.59
CA LYS A 35 0.26 -5.64 7.90
C LYS A 35 -0.78 -4.77 7.22
N VAL A 36 -1.01 -5.01 5.93
CA VAL A 36 -2.00 -4.24 5.18
C VAL A 36 -3.38 -4.73 5.59
N ILE A 37 -4.17 -3.85 6.19
CA ILE A 37 -5.53 -4.22 6.58
C ILE A 37 -6.58 -3.61 5.68
N ALA A 38 -6.22 -2.59 4.91
CA ALA A 38 -7.16 -2.00 3.96
C ALA A 38 -6.41 -1.20 2.91
N VAL A 39 -7.00 -1.12 1.74
CA VAL A 39 -6.51 -0.31 0.63
C VAL A 39 -7.75 0.30 -0.02
N ASP A 40 -7.72 1.59 -0.31
CA ASP A 40 -8.86 2.20 -0.98
C ASP A 40 -8.54 2.49 -2.46
N ASN A 41 -9.48 3.14 -3.12
CA ASN A 41 -9.35 3.39 -4.55
C ASN A 41 -8.29 4.42 -4.90
N TYR A 42 -7.82 5.16 -3.92
CA TYR A 42 -6.76 6.14 -4.12
C TYR A 42 -5.42 5.60 -3.70
N LEU A 43 -5.37 4.29 -3.41
CA LEU A 43 -4.17 3.59 -3.00
C LEU A 43 -3.66 4.07 -1.64
N ASN A 44 -4.56 4.62 -0.84
CA ASN A 44 -4.21 4.86 0.55
C ASN A 44 -4.17 3.52 1.25
N LEU A 45 -3.11 3.30 2.01
CA LEU A 45 -2.92 2.05 2.72
C LEU A 45 -3.18 2.25 4.19
N VAL A 46 -3.81 1.26 4.80
CA VAL A 46 -3.93 1.24 6.24
C VAL A 46 -3.12 0.05 6.72
N LEU A 47 -2.13 0.32 7.55
CA LEU A 47 -1.24 -0.70 8.07
C LEU A 47 -1.44 -0.85 9.56
N GLU A 48 -1.28 -2.07 10.02
CA GLU A 48 -1.28 -2.37 11.44
C GLU A 48 0.10 -2.87 11.84
N ASN A 49 0.67 -2.28 12.88
CA ASN A 49 1.96 -2.70 13.38
C ASN A 49 1.97 -2.59 14.89
N GLU A 50 3.14 -2.75 15.51
CA GLU A 50 3.26 -2.74 16.95
C GLU A 50 2.80 -1.43 17.58
N ASN A 51 2.89 -0.36 16.82
CA ASN A 51 2.51 0.96 17.32
C ASN A 51 1.06 1.29 17.11
N GLY A 52 0.31 0.38 16.46
CA GLY A 52 -1.10 0.60 16.22
C GLY A 52 -1.40 0.64 14.74
N ILE A 53 -2.35 1.49 14.38
CA ILE A 53 -2.82 1.59 12.99
C ILE A 53 -2.31 2.88 12.38
N GLU A 54 -1.81 2.76 11.17
CA GLU A 54 -1.21 3.88 10.47
C GLU A 54 -1.81 3.98 9.08
N THR A 55 -2.21 5.19 8.67
CA THR A 55 -2.73 5.41 7.33
C THR A 55 -1.68 6.11 6.49
N ILE A 56 -1.43 5.58 5.29
CA ILE A 56 -0.43 6.12 4.40
C ILE A 56 -1.14 6.57 3.13
N LYS A 57 -0.95 7.82 2.77
CA LYS A 57 -1.56 8.35 1.56
C LYS A 57 -0.89 7.80 0.33
N GLY A 58 -1.69 7.38 -0.65
CA GLY A 58 -1.16 6.78 -1.86
C GLY A 58 -0.18 7.66 -2.60
N GLY A 59 -0.40 8.97 -2.57
CA GLY A 59 0.51 9.89 -3.25
C GLY A 59 1.91 9.93 -2.68
N ASN A 60 2.09 9.43 -1.46
CA ASN A 60 3.41 9.39 -0.83
C ASN A 60 4.11 8.07 -1.00
N VAL A 61 3.44 7.09 -1.57
CA VAL A 61 4.01 5.74 -1.70
C VAL A 61 4.87 5.67 -2.95
N ILE A 62 6.11 5.24 -2.79
CA ILE A 62 6.98 4.99 -3.93
C ILE A 62 6.81 3.56 -4.38
N PHE A 63 6.95 2.61 -3.46
CA PHE A 63 6.61 1.24 -3.78
C PHE A 63 6.41 0.45 -2.51
N VAL A 64 5.81 -0.72 -2.67
CA VAL A 64 5.47 -1.63 -1.58
C VAL A 64 6.09 -2.96 -1.90
N SER A 65 6.75 -3.56 -0.91
CA SER A 65 7.31 -4.89 -1.09
C SER A 65 6.89 -5.79 0.05
N LEU A 66 6.78 -7.07 -0.25
CA LEU A 66 6.44 -8.04 0.77
C LEU A 66 7.61 -8.19 1.73
N LYS A 67 7.28 -8.26 2.99
CA LYS A 67 8.28 -8.53 4.01
C LYS A 67 8.13 -9.98 4.41
N GLU A 68 9.20 -10.73 4.25
CA GLU A 68 9.14 -12.15 4.59
C GLU A 68 10.00 -12.53 5.72
#